data_4c66beb65da71e337b68128c0e6f3595
#
_entry.id   4c66beb65da71e337b68128c0e6f3595
#
_cell.length_a   1.000
_cell.length_b   1.000
_cell.length_c   1.000
_cell.angle_alpha   90.00
_cell.angle_beta   90.00
_cell.angle_gamma   90.00
#
_symmetry.space_group_name_H-M   'P 1'
#
loop_
_entity.id
_entity.type
_entity.pdbx_description
1 polymer ?
#
loop_
_entity_poly.entity_id
_entity_poly.type
_entity_poly.pdbx_seq_one_letter_code
_entity_poly.pdbx_strand_id
1 'polypeptide(L)'
;MNKKTILLSFPLFSLALTSCGQVMNWKDNLDKYVVAMQYHDNFNILQLTDIHWNVNTSTASSKQYLDKVIKEADTHVKEANASAKIDLVELTGDQFMLANTYHVKTFVEYMETKAVEYGFKYAIIWGNHDRHGLYSPNWLANQYRNAEHCFYIEPEDNLYGRSNFVINLTNTGEVSGTTYWQIYNLDSGASFSESPLAIGRNYDYIREEQVEWFEKERQLQSGSNAIAYYHIPQQDNQVAWTLVQEGGATFKNKFFKLEGFGDADKPEYKSRFIESGKTRNLKAAFMGHAHNVDWTVDYDGVVIGLGVKTGPELYFAHIDPNSTDKDMKKGMDSVNDSLPVGKKIEEKFDLIGASLVTITDANNFELEHLYYNIREGANDFVRWVKW
;
A
#
# COMPACT_ATOMS: atom_id res chain seq x y z
N MET A 1 34.16 -48.15 -64.52
CA MET A 1 34.58 -47.32 -63.38
C MET A 1 33.32 -47.03 -62.54
N ASN A 2 33.14 -47.76 -61.44
CA ASN A 2 31.99 -47.64 -60.57
C ASN A 2 32.31 -46.65 -59.43
N LYS A 3 31.58 -45.57 -59.37
CA LYS A 3 31.62 -44.68 -58.25
C LYS A 3 30.65 -45.18 -57.17
N LYS A 4 31.18 -45.63 -56.01
CA LYS A 4 30.43 -45.99 -54.83
C LYS A 4 30.18 -44.71 -54.07
N THR A 5 28.89 -44.31 -53.92
CA THR A 5 28.43 -43.24 -53.04
C THR A 5 28.28 -43.84 -51.63
N ILE A 6 29.07 -43.33 -50.70
CA ILE A 6 28.93 -43.64 -49.27
C ILE A 6 27.94 -42.69 -48.65
N LEU A 7 26.76 -43.19 -48.23
CA LEU A 7 25.83 -42.45 -47.39
C LEU A 7 26.31 -42.56 -45.94
N LEU A 8 26.75 -41.45 -45.37
CA LEU A 8 26.96 -41.30 -43.95
C LEU A 8 25.61 -40.90 -43.29
N SER A 9 25.01 -41.87 -42.59
CA SER A 9 23.87 -41.62 -41.72
C SER A 9 24.39 -41.11 -40.39
N PHE A 10 24.13 -39.83 -40.09
CA PHE A 10 24.28 -39.27 -38.74
C PHE A 10 23.01 -39.58 -37.92
N PRO A 11 23.11 -40.18 -36.75
CA PRO A 11 21.97 -40.28 -35.86
C PRO A 11 21.68 -38.88 -35.27
N LEU A 12 20.52 -38.35 -35.56
CA LEU A 12 19.96 -37.21 -34.81
C LEU A 12 19.66 -37.70 -33.38
N PHE A 13 20.56 -37.38 -32.45
CA PHE A 13 20.22 -37.39 -31.04
C PHE A 13 19.37 -36.14 -30.78
N SER A 14 18.05 -36.32 -30.74
CA SER A 14 17.15 -35.32 -30.14
C SER A 14 17.36 -35.39 -28.63
N LEU A 15 18.21 -34.52 -28.09
CA LEU A 15 18.14 -34.17 -26.67
C LEU A 15 16.83 -33.47 -26.43
N ALA A 16 15.82 -34.20 -26.02
CA ALA A 16 14.68 -33.65 -25.33
C ALA A 16 15.18 -33.13 -23.97
N LEU A 17 15.57 -31.87 -23.92
CA LEU A 17 15.69 -31.15 -22.66
C LEU A 17 14.28 -30.99 -22.10
N THR A 18 13.81 -32.02 -21.39
CA THR A 18 12.73 -31.83 -20.42
C THR A 18 13.32 -31.02 -19.27
N SER A 19 13.37 -29.70 -19.43
CA SER A 19 13.46 -28.80 -18.30
C SER A 19 12.13 -28.93 -17.58
N CYS A 20 12.01 -29.92 -16.71
CA CYS A 20 11.06 -29.92 -15.64
C CYS A 20 11.58 -28.86 -14.66
N GLY A 21 11.27 -27.58 -14.94
CA GLY A 21 11.42 -26.53 -13.95
C GLY A 21 10.54 -26.95 -12.79
N GLN A 22 11.15 -27.39 -11.69
CA GLN A 22 10.42 -27.50 -10.44
C GLN A 22 9.86 -26.10 -10.17
N VAL A 23 8.54 -25.99 -10.19
CA VAL A 23 7.87 -24.78 -9.71
C VAL A 23 8.32 -24.63 -8.26
N MET A 24 9.13 -23.62 -7.99
CA MET A 24 9.60 -23.38 -6.64
C MET A 24 8.39 -23.14 -5.75
N ASN A 25 8.36 -23.79 -4.60
CA ASN A 25 7.28 -23.63 -3.65
C ASN A 25 7.69 -22.58 -2.64
N TRP A 26 6.89 -21.52 -2.50
CA TRP A 26 7.15 -20.45 -1.53
C TRP A 26 7.32 -20.98 -0.10
N LYS A 27 6.70 -22.13 0.24
CA LYS A 27 6.81 -22.78 1.57
C LYS A 27 8.25 -23.20 1.93
N ASP A 28 9.09 -23.37 0.94
CA ASP A 28 10.49 -23.78 1.09
C ASP A 28 11.47 -22.59 0.96
N ASN A 29 10.95 -21.36 0.72
CA ASN A 29 11.75 -20.19 0.38
C ASN A 29 11.27 -18.91 1.12
N LEU A 30 10.78 -19.03 2.34
CA LEU A 30 10.25 -17.89 3.12
C LEU A 30 11.27 -16.75 3.26
N ASP A 31 12.54 -17.08 3.45
CA ASP A 31 13.65 -16.13 3.58
C ASP A 31 13.81 -15.20 2.37
N LYS A 32 13.33 -15.59 1.19
CA LYS A 32 13.38 -14.77 -0.02
C LYS A 32 12.39 -13.62 -0.03
N TYR A 33 11.41 -13.63 0.86
CA TYR A 33 10.36 -12.61 0.96
C TYR A 33 10.63 -11.61 2.07
N VAL A 34 11.82 -11.67 2.69
CA VAL A 34 12.14 -10.86 3.86
C VAL A 34 13.26 -9.88 3.56
N VAL A 35 13.03 -8.63 3.89
CA VAL A 35 14.05 -7.59 4.01
C VAL A 35 14.04 -7.05 5.43
N ALA A 36 15.03 -6.25 5.81
CA ALA A 36 15.10 -5.70 7.15
C ALA A 36 15.47 -4.21 7.15
N MET A 37 14.98 -3.51 8.15
CA MET A 37 15.39 -2.16 8.53
C MET A 37 15.73 -2.11 10.03
N GLN A 38 16.55 -1.15 10.41
CA GLN A 38 16.83 -0.94 11.81
C GLN A 38 15.62 -0.32 12.52
N TYR A 39 15.16 -1.00 13.58
CA TYR A 39 14.12 -0.51 14.47
C TYR A 39 14.65 0.59 15.38
N HIS A 40 13.84 1.59 15.62
CA HIS A 40 13.97 2.56 16.72
C HIS A 40 12.56 3.04 17.13
N ASP A 41 12.41 3.52 18.35
CA ASP A 41 11.16 4.14 18.79
C ASP A 41 10.85 5.39 17.95
N ASN A 42 9.56 5.64 17.72
CA ASN A 42 9.06 6.66 16.80
C ASN A 42 9.55 6.45 15.34
N PHE A 43 9.45 5.20 14.86
CA PHE A 43 9.70 4.86 13.46
C PHE A 43 8.53 5.34 12.59
N ASN A 44 8.80 6.25 11.66
CA ASN A 44 7.78 6.96 10.89
C ASN A 44 7.59 6.35 9.50
N ILE A 45 6.37 5.93 9.20
CA ILE A 45 5.96 5.37 7.91
C ILE A 45 4.96 6.32 7.25
N LEU A 46 5.33 6.91 6.13
CA LEU A 46 4.45 7.75 5.34
C LEU A 46 3.76 6.90 4.26
N GLN A 47 2.44 6.73 4.37
CA GLN A 47 1.65 6.07 3.33
C GLN A 47 1.24 7.09 2.26
N LEU A 48 1.59 6.79 1.03
CA LEU A 48 1.14 7.48 -0.18
C LEU A 48 0.38 6.46 -1.05
N THR A 49 -0.84 6.80 -1.44
CA THR A 49 -1.71 5.89 -2.20
C THR A 49 -2.42 6.60 -3.33
N ASP A 50 -2.79 5.87 -4.37
CA ASP A 50 -3.60 6.39 -5.48
C ASP A 50 -3.01 7.69 -6.09
N ILE A 51 -1.72 7.65 -6.37
CA ILE A 51 -0.96 8.80 -6.90
C ILE A 51 -1.39 9.09 -8.32
N HIS A 52 -1.65 8.05 -9.13
CA HIS A 52 -2.06 8.15 -10.54
C HIS A 52 -1.14 9.07 -11.36
N TRP A 53 0.16 8.92 -11.18
CA TRP A 53 1.19 9.71 -11.87
C TRP A 53 0.97 9.74 -13.38
N ASN A 54 0.72 10.93 -13.92
CA ASN A 54 0.55 11.32 -15.34
C ASN A 54 -0.79 11.08 -16.05
N VAL A 55 -1.86 10.93 -15.34
CA VAL A 55 -3.18 10.99 -15.97
C VAL A 55 -3.53 12.47 -16.24
N ASN A 56 -3.70 12.83 -17.51
CA ASN A 56 -4.29 14.11 -17.98
C ASN A 56 -3.62 15.42 -17.56
N THR A 57 -2.63 15.43 -16.67
CA THR A 57 -1.91 16.63 -16.26
C THR A 57 -0.43 16.52 -16.55
N SER A 58 0.28 17.61 -16.40
CA SER A 58 1.72 17.57 -16.55
C SER A 58 2.33 16.80 -15.38
N THR A 59 3.24 15.89 -15.62
CA THR A 59 4.12 15.27 -14.62
C THR A 59 4.68 16.31 -13.63
N ALA A 60 4.85 17.56 -14.06
CA ALA A 60 5.26 18.67 -13.22
C ALA A 60 4.26 18.98 -12.09
N SER A 61 2.94 18.91 -12.34
CA SER A 61 1.92 19.15 -11.31
C SER A 61 1.93 18.08 -10.23
N SER A 62 1.96 16.80 -10.62
CA SER A 62 2.05 15.68 -9.68
C SER A 62 3.33 15.76 -8.86
N LYS A 63 4.45 16.08 -9.49
CA LYS A 63 5.74 16.27 -8.83
C LYS A 63 5.70 17.40 -7.79
N GLN A 64 5.20 18.58 -8.18
CA GLN A 64 5.10 19.73 -7.26
C GLN A 64 4.20 19.43 -6.07
N TYR A 65 3.13 18.68 -6.30
CA TYR A 65 2.22 18.28 -5.25
C TYR A 65 2.89 17.29 -4.27
N LEU A 66 3.53 16.23 -4.77
CA LEU A 66 4.25 15.28 -3.93
C LEU A 66 5.42 15.92 -3.17
N ASP A 67 6.12 16.87 -3.79
CA ASP A 67 7.15 17.66 -3.11
C ASP A 67 6.62 18.36 -1.85
N LYS A 68 5.40 18.92 -1.94
CA LYS A 68 4.76 19.57 -0.80
C LYS A 68 4.33 18.57 0.26
N VAL A 69 3.70 17.46 -0.13
CA VAL A 69 3.21 16.43 0.81
C VAL A 69 4.36 15.81 1.59
N ILE A 70 5.44 15.39 0.89
CA ILE A 70 6.61 14.79 1.54
C ILE A 70 7.31 15.80 2.45
N LYS A 71 7.47 17.04 2.00
CA LYS A 71 8.07 18.11 2.80
C LYS A 71 7.25 18.41 4.06
N GLU A 72 5.93 18.48 3.95
CA GLU A 72 5.06 18.72 5.08
C GLU A 72 5.12 17.58 6.10
N ALA A 73 5.07 16.33 5.63
CA ALA A 73 5.23 15.16 6.50
C ALA A 73 6.60 15.16 7.21
N ASP A 74 7.68 15.45 6.50
CA ASP A 74 9.02 15.57 7.10
C ASP A 74 9.11 16.72 8.12
N THR A 75 8.47 17.86 7.84
CA THR A 75 8.37 18.99 8.77
C THR A 75 7.61 18.58 10.03
N HIS A 76 6.46 17.91 9.87
CA HIS A 76 5.62 17.49 10.98
C HIS A 76 6.34 16.51 11.93
N VAL A 77 7.04 15.50 11.42
CA VAL A 77 7.79 14.57 12.29
C VAL A 77 8.94 15.28 13.01
N LYS A 78 9.55 16.29 12.40
CA LYS A 78 10.62 17.12 13.00
C LYS A 78 10.13 18.11 14.05
N GLU A 79 8.86 18.52 14.01
CA GLU A 79 8.25 19.33 15.07
C GLU A 79 8.21 18.59 16.40
N ALA A 80 7.92 17.28 16.36
CA ALA A 80 7.93 16.44 17.56
C ALA A 80 9.36 16.15 18.07
N ASN A 81 10.32 15.96 17.16
CA ASN A 81 11.73 15.74 17.45
C ASN A 81 12.57 16.19 16.25
N ALA A 82 13.44 17.18 16.44
CA ALA A 82 14.26 17.78 15.39
C ALA A 82 15.19 16.77 14.66
N SER A 83 15.51 15.64 15.28
CA SER A 83 16.30 14.56 14.66
C SER A 83 15.41 13.47 13.99
N ALA A 84 14.09 13.54 14.13
CA ALA A 84 13.19 12.60 13.49
C ALA A 84 13.18 12.78 11.97
N LYS A 85 12.83 11.74 11.27
CA LYS A 85 12.67 11.71 9.82
C LYS A 85 11.53 10.77 9.44
N ILE A 86 11.11 10.81 8.20
CA ILE A 86 10.39 9.72 7.59
C ILE A 86 11.39 8.57 7.38
N ASP A 87 11.12 7.39 7.91
CA ASP A 87 12.00 6.22 7.79
C ASP A 87 11.65 5.38 6.55
N LEU A 88 10.34 5.19 6.33
CA LEU A 88 9.80 4.41 5.24
C LEU A 88 8.64 5.16 4.57
N VAL A 89 8.61 5.12 3.25
CA VAL A 89 7.44 5.53 2.45
C VAL A 89 6.78 4.27 1.89
N GLU A 90 5.52 4.04 2.25
CA GLU A 90 4.70 2.94 1.71
C GLU A 90 3.84 3.44 0.56
N LEU A 91 4.14 2.97 -0.65
CA LEU A 91 3.38 3.24 -1.87
C LEU A 91 2.34 2.13 -2.05
N THR A 92 1.12 2.40 -1.59
CA THR A 92 0.08 1.37 -1.45
C THR A 92 -0.83 1.21 -2.66
N GLY A 93 -0.23 1.23 -3.85
CA GLY A 93 -0.90 0.91 -5.11
C GLY A 93 -1.40 2.12 -5.89
N ASP A 94 -1.75 1.86 -7.14
CA ASP A 94 -2.22 2.84 -8.11
C ASP A 94 -1.26 4.04 -8.25
N GLN A 95 0.03 3.72 -8.38
CA GLN A 95 1.06 4.72 -8.70
C GLN A 95 0.82 5.31 -10.09
N PHE A 96 0.26 4.50 -11.00
CA PHE A 96 0.03 4.89 -12.39
C PHE A 96 -1.41 4.65 -12.83
N MET A 97 -1.82 5.40 -13.85
CA MET A 97 -3.01 5.10 -14.64
C MET A 97 -2.72 5.40 -16.10
N LEU A 98 -2.80 4.37 -16.97
CA LEU A 98 -2.49 4.47 -18.40
C LEU A 98 -1.10 5.05 -18.69
N ALA A 99 -0.15 4.83 -17.79
CA ALA A 99 1.21 5.31 -17.93
C ALA A 99 1.98 4.58 -19.02
N ASN A 100 3.03 5.21 -19.54
CA ASN A 100 4.02 4.60 -20.42
C ASN A 100 5.38 4.48 -19.73
N THR A 101 6.34 3.90 -20.43
CA THR A 101 7.69 3.68 -19.85
C THR A 101 8.42 4.97 -19.45
N TYR A 102 8.17 6.09 -20.11
CA TYR A 102 8.74 7.38 -19.72
C TYR A 102 8.21 7.81 -18.34
N HIS A 103 6.92 7.71 -18.15
CA HIS A 103 6.28 8.10 -16.90
C HIS A 103 6.74 7.24 -15.72
N VAL A 104 6.88 5.94 -15.92
CA VAL A 104 7.41 5.05 -14.88
C VAL A 104 8.83 5.42 -14.50
N LYS A 105 9.70 5.65 -15.49
CA LYS A 105 11.08 6.06 -15.23
C LYS A 105 11.15 7.37 -14.46
N THR A 106 10.39 8.37 -14.89
CA THR A 106 10.37 9.67 -14.18
C THR A 106 9.84 9.56 -12.75
N PHE A 107 8.90 8.66 -12.48
CA PHE A 107 8.42 8.40 -11.14
C PHE A 107 9.48 7.71 -10.27
N VAL A 108 10.12 6.67 -10.78
CA VAL A 108 11.18 5.96 -10.04
C VAL A 108 12.36 6.91 -9.76
N GLU A 109 12.81 7.67 -10.76
CA GLU A 109 13.85 8.70 -10.58
C GLU A 109 13.46 9.76 -9.55
N TYR A 110 12.19 10.16 -9.53
CA TYR A 110 11.66 11.08 -8.54
C TYR A 110 11.73 10.48 -7.14
N MET A 111 11.24 9.25 -6.95
CA MET A 111 11.27 8.59 -5.63
C MET A 111 12.69 8.35 -5.14
N GLU A 112 13.62 7.93 -6.00
CA GLU A 112 15.05 7.80 -5.67
C GLU A 112 15.66 9.14 -5.23
N THR A 113 15.32 10.23 -5.93
CA THR A 113 15.78 11.57 -5.57
C THR A 113 15.26 11.97 -4.19
N LYS A 114 13.99 11.70 -3.89
CA LYS A 114 13.39 12.02 -2.59
C LYS A 114 13.92 11.13 -1.47
N ALA A 115 14.15 9.86 -1.75
CA ALA A 115 14.77 8.94 -0.80
C ALA A 115 16.16 9.42 -0.35
N VAL A 116 16.97 9.91 -1.30
CA VAL A 116 18.27 10.53 -0.96
C VAL A 116 18.11 11.86 -0.22
N GLU A 117 17.20 12.73 -0.67
CA GLU A 117 16.96 14.06 -0.09
C GLU A 117 16.53 13.99 1.39
N TYR A 118 15.61 13.08 1.72
CA TYR A 118 15.00 12.95 3.04
C TYR A 118 15.56 11.79 3.87
N GLY A 119 16.33 10.90 3.28
CA GLY A 119 16.98 9.76 3.97
C GLY A 119 16.03 8.62 4.30
N PHE A 120 14.97 8.41 3.53
CA PHE A 120 14.05 7.28 3.69
C PHE A 120 14.35 6.14 2.72
N LYS A 121 13.81 4.94 3.01
CA LYS A 121 13.56 3.88 2.03
C LYS A 121 12.09 3.91 1.63
N TYR A 122 11.75 3.31 0.49
CA TYR A 122 10.35 3.18 0.09
C TYR A 122 10.02 1.75 -0.35
N ALA A 123 8.78 1.36 -0.12
CA ALA A 123 8.23 0.08 -0.50
C ALA A 123 7.07 0.27 -1.50
N ILE A 124 6.91 -0.67 -2.42
CA ILE A 124 5.88 -0.57 -3.46
C ILE A 124 4.99 -1.81 -3.48
N ILE A 125 3.69 -1.56 -3.40
CA ILE A 125 2.62 -2.53 -3.63
C ILE A 125 1.92 -2.18 -4.93
N TRP A 126 1.54 -3.18 -5.71
CA TRP A 126 0.78 -2.97 -6.93
C TRP A 126 -0.69 -2.72 -6.64
N GLY A 127 -1.24 -1.65 -7.24
CA GLY A 127 -2.66 -1.43 -7.36
C GLY A 127 -3.25 -2.06 -8.64
N ASN A 128 -4.56 -1.94 -8.79
CA ASN A 128 -5.24 -2.48 -9.96
C ASN A 128 -4.89 -1.74 -11.26
N HIS A 129 -4.62 -0.43 -11.20
CA HIS A 129 -4.26 0.37 -12.36
C HIS A 129 -2.80 0.20 -12.79
N ASP A 130 -1.89 -0.18 -11.91
CA ASP A 130 -0.47 -0.38 -12.25
C ASP A 130 -0.26 -1.47 -13.29
N ARG A 131 -1.24 -2.36 -13.46
CA ARG A 131 -1.24 -3.45 -14.45
C ARG A 131 -1.69 -3.02 -15.85
N HIS A 132 -2.27 -1.83 -16.00
CA HIS A 132 -2.92 -1.35 -17.21
C HIS A 132 -2.11 -0.32 -18.00
N GLY A 133 -0.80 -0.21 -17.75
CA GLY A 133 0.08 0.71 -18.45
C GLY A 133 0.48 0.25 -19.86
N LEU A 134 1.08 1.16 -20.62
CA LEU A 134 1.70 0.88 -21.91
C LEU A 134 3.14 0.33 -21.74
N TYR A 135 3.25 -0.71 -20.93
CA TYR A 135 4.47 -1.46 -20.59
C TYR A 135 4.11 -2.90 -20.21
N SER A 136 5.08 -3.80 -20.24
CA SER A 136 4.83 -5.12 -19.68
C SER A 136 4.98 -5.11 -18.14
N PRO A 137 4.19 -5.89 -17.40
CA PRO A 137 4.32 -6.01 -15.95
C PRO A 137 5.75 -6.40 -15.51
N ASN A 138 6.41 -7.30 -16.23
CA ASN A 138 7.79 -7.70 -15.91
C ASN A 138 8.79 -6.55 -16.08
N TRP A 139 8.57 -5.68 -17.08
CA TRP A 139 9.40 -4.51 -17.25
C TRP A 139 9.22 -3.52 -16.10
N LEU A 140 7.97 -3.29 -15.65
CA LEU A 140 7.68 -2.43 -14.48
C LEU A 140 8.34 -2.99 -13.22
N ALA A 141 8.16 -4.27 -12.94
CA ALA A 141 8.79 -4.95 -11.80
C ALA A 141 10.32 -4.78 -11.79
N ASN A 142 10.96 -4.85 -12.98
CA ASN A 142 12.39 -4.63 -13.11
C ASN A 142 12.82 -3.19 -12.80
N GLN A 143 11.96 -2.18 -13.05
CA GLN A 143 12.28 -0.80 -12.64
C GLN A 143 12.36 -0.71 -11.11
N TYR A 144 11.44 -1.33 -10.40
CA TYR A 144 11.40 -1.33 -8.94
C TYR A 144 12.57 -2.12 -8.32
N ARG A 145 12.86 -3.33 -8.85
CA ARG A 145 14.00 -4.15 -8.37
C ARG A 145 15.35 -3.48 -8.54
N ASN A 146 15.51 -2.62 -9.54
CA ASN A 146 16.76 -1.94 -9.84
C ASN A 146 16.88 -0.58 -9.13
N ALA A 147 15.88 -0.12 -8.43
CA ALA A 147 15.91 1.11 -7.66
C ALA A 147 16.62 0.86 -6.32
N GLU A 148 17.58 1.71 -5.97
CA GLU A 148 18.51 1.48 -4.85
C GLU A 148 17.84 1.62 -3.48
N HIS A 149 16.84 2.51 -3.38
CA HIS A 149 16.15 2.79 -2.13
C HIS A 149 14.79 2.08 -2.03
N CYS A 150 14.41 1.31 -3.06
CA CYS A 150 13.14 0.62 -3.15
C CYS A 150 13.20 -0.79 -2.55
N PHE A 151 12.29 -1.08 -1.64
CA PHE A 151 11.98 -2.45 -1.28
C PHE A 151 10.88 -2.99 -2.20
N TYR A 152 11.22 -4.00 -2.95
CA TYR A 152 10.31 -4.67 -3.85
C TYR A 152 10.74 -6.12 -4.08
N ILE A 153 9.87 -7.04 -3.71
CA ILE A 153 10.06 -8.47 -3.98
C ILE A 153 8.84 -8.97 -4.74
N GLU A 154 9.08 -9.53 -5.91
CA GLU A 154 8.07 -10.26 -6.68
C GLU A 154 8.27 -11.75 -6.47
N PRO A 155 7.23 -12.50 -6.09
CA PRO A 155 7.31 -13.94 -6.00
C PRO A 155 7.76 -14.59 -7.32
N GLU A 156 8.77 -15.45 -7.23
CA GLU A 156 9.24 -16.26 -8.38
C GLU A 156 8.60 -17.66 -8.41
N ASP A 157 7.71 -17.90 -7.47
CA ASP A 157 7.07 -19.19 -7.22
C ASP A 157 5.53 -19.09 -7.30
N ASN A 158 4.83 -20.03 -6.71
CA ASN A 158 3.39 -20.15 -6.77
C ASN A 158 2.61 -19.26 -5.78
N LEU A 159 3.25 -18.30 -5.12
CA LEU A 159 2.54 -17.31 -4.31
C LEU A 159 1.86 -16.29 -5.22
N TYR A 160 0.53 -16.14 -5.07
CA TYR A 160 -0.25 -15.22 -5.89
C TYR A 160 0.19 -13.76 -5.69
N GLY A 161 0.26 -13.00 -6.80
CA GLY A 161 0.54 -11.57 -6.80
C GLY A 161 1.97 -11.22 -7.22
N ARG A 162 2.27 -9.91 -7.29
CA ARG A 162 3.53 -9.37 -7.77
C ARG A 162 4.34 -8.60 -6.74
N SER A 163 3.76 -8.34 -5.57
CA SER A 163 4.41 -7.58 -4.50
C SER A 163 4.04 -8.14 -3.13
N ASN A 164 4.55 -9.35 -2.84
CA ASN A 164 4.36 -9.94 -1.51
C ASN A 164 5.72 -10.04 -0.83
N PHE A 165 5.92 -9.30 0.24
CA PHE A 165 7.14 -9.34 1.04
C PHE A 165 6.90 -8.73 2.42
N VAL A 166 7.84 -8.98 3.32
CA VAL A 166 7.80 -8.43 4.68
C VAL A 166 9.09 -7.66 4.98
N ILE A 167 8.95 -6.51 5.61
CA ILE A 167 10.06 -5.72 6.13
C ILE A 167 10.11 -5.96 7.64
N ASN A 168 11.15 -6.64 8.11
CA ASN A 168 11.40 -6.83 9.53
C ASN A 168 12.09 -5.59 10.11
N LEU A 169 11.48 -4.96 11.10
CA LEU A 169 12.14 -3.92 11.89
C LEU A 169 12.89 -4.60 13.03
N THR A 170 14.22 -4.65 12.92
CA THR A 170 15.10 -5.41 13.82
C THR A 170 16.05 -4.50 14.58
N ASN A 171 16.58 -5.00 15.69
CA ASN A 171 17.56 -4.26 16.51
C ASN A 171 18.86 -3.93 15.77
N THR A 172 19.19 -4.66 14.71
CA THR A 172 20.44 -4.49 13.96
C THR A 172 20.26 -3.95 12.55
N GLY A 173 19.02 -3.93 12.03
CA GLY A 173 18.75 -3.66 10.62
C GLY A 173 19.03 -4.85 9.68
N GLU A 174 19.41 -6.00 10.23
CA GLU A 174 19.69 -7.22 9.50
C GLU A 174 18.56 -8.25 9.72
N VAL A 175 18.29 -9.10 8.72
CA VAL A 175 17.26 -10.15 8.80
C VAL A 175 17.49 -11.10 9.98
N SER A 176 18.75 -11.32 10.36
CA SER A 176 19.14 -12.15 11.51
C SER A 176 18.94 -11.48 12.88
N GLY A 177 18.58 -10.20 12.90
CA GLY A 177 18.36 -9.46 14.15
C GLY A 177 17.06 -9.85 14.84
N THR A 178 16.92 -9.42 16.10
CA THR A 178 15.65 -9.57 16.84
C THR A 178 14.59 -8.64 16.23
N THR A 179 13.49 -9.21 15.77
CA THR A 179 12.38 -8.47 15.14
C THR A 179 11.42 -7.94 16.21
N TYR A 180 11.12 -6.64 16.16
CA TYR A 180 10.10 -5.98 16.99
C TYR A 180 8.79 -5.81 16.24
N TRP A 181 8.86 -5.39 14.98
CA TRP A 181 7.73 -5.21 14.09
C TRP A 181 7.97 -5.85 12.73
N GLN A 182 6.89 -6.29 12.11
CA GLN A 182 6.86 -6.75 10.73
C GLN A 182 5.90 -5.88 9.92
N ILE A 183 6.36 -5.37 8.78
CA ILE A 183 5.54 -4.60 7.84
C ILE A 183 5.30 -5.49 6.63
N TYR A 184 4.06 -5.99 6.50
CA TYR A 184 3.65 -6.85 5.41
C TYR A 184 3.18 -6.03 4.21
N ASN A 185 3.75 -6.31 3.08
CA ASN A 185 3.35 -5.78 1.79
C ASN A 185 2.65 -6.90 1.02
N LEU A 186 1.36 -6.72 0.70
CA LEU A 186 0.53 -7.74 0.08
C LEU A 186 -0.09 -7.23 -1.21
N ASP A 187 0.05 -8.02 -2.27
CA ASP A 187 -0.64 -7.76 -3.54
C ASP A 187 -2.09 -8.25 -3.45
N SER A 188 -3.03 -7.36 -3.37
CA SER A 188 -4.46 -7.67 -3.35
C SER A 188 -5.07 -7.93 -4.73
N GLY A 189 -4.24 -8.06 -5.77
CA GLY A 189 -4.67 -8.30 -7.13
C GLY A 189 -5.17 -7.06 -7.86
N ALA A 190 -6.01 -7.26 -8.85
CA ALA A 190 -6.58 -6.17 -9.64
C ALA A 190 -8.08 -6.38 -9.92
N SER A 191 -8.41 -7.25 -10.88
CA SER A 191 -9.76 -7.69 -11.17
C SER A 191 -9.72 -9.12 -11.70
N PHE A 192 -10.83 -9.86 -11.54
CA PHE A 192 -10.94 -11.22 -12.05
C PHE A 192 -10.94 -11.30 -13.59
N SER A 193 -11.18 -10.20 -14.26
CA SER A 193 -11.09 -10.12 -15.70
C SER A 193 -9.73 -9.57 -16.09
N GLU A 194 -8.92 -10.38 -16.73
CA GLU A 194 -7.67 -9.93 -17.37
C GLU A 194 -7.91 -8.98 -18.56
N SER A 195 -9.17 -8.68 -18.86
CA SER A 195 -9.52 -7.75 -19.92
C SER A 195 -9.23 -6.32 -19.50
N PRO A 196 -8.42 -5.58 -20.25
CA PRO A 196 -8.19 -4.15 -20.02
C PRO A 196 -9.47 -3.30 -20.10
N LEU A 197 -10.57 -3.87 -20.60
CA LEU A 197 -11.88 -3.23 -20.65
C LEU A 197 -12.75 -3.47 -19.40
N ALA A 198 -12.29 -4.31 -18.47
CA ALA A 198 -13.03 -4.64 -17.23
C ALA A 198 -12.65 -3.72 -16.04
N ILE A 199 -12.13 -2.53 -16.33
CA ILE A 199 -11.78 -1.53 -15.32
C ILE A 199 -13.01 -1.25 -14.43
N GLY A 200 -12.83 -1.41 -13.12
CA GLY A 200 -13.83 -1.07 -12.12
C GLY A 200 -14.94 -2.12 -11.89
N ARG A 201 -14.69 -3.39 -12.20
CA ARG A 201 -15.62 -4.49 -11.91
C ARG A 201 -14.91 -5.74 -11.41
N ASN A 202 -15.51 -6.44 -10.46
CA ASN A 202 -15.03 -7.71 -9.91
C ASN A 202 -13.60 -7.59 -9.37
N TYR A 203 -13.40 -6.71 -8.41
CA TYR A 203 -12.11 -6.56 -7.75
C TYR A 203 -11.64 -7.85 -7.09
N ASP A 204 -10.34 -8.03 -7.08
CA ASP A 204 -9.67 -9.18 -6.50
C ASP A 204 -9.49 -9.02 -4.98
N TYR A 205 -8.85 -10.00 -4.33
CA TYR A 205 -8.70 -10.05 -2.88
C TYR A 205 -7.41 -10.79 -2.49
N ILE A 206 -7.01 -10.68 -1.24
CA ILE A 206 -5.88 -11.44 -0.68
C ILE A 206 -6.27 -12.91 -0.63
N ARG A 207 -5.57 -13.75 -1.42
CA ARG A 207 -5.84 -15.16 -1.62
C ARG A 207 -5.43 -16.00 -0.44
N GLU A 208 -5.99 -17.23 -0.38
CA GLU A 208 -5.71 -18.18 0.70
C GLU A 208 -4.22 -18.50 0.85
N GLU A 209 -3.51 -18.69 -0.25
CA GLU A 209 -2.06 -18.97 -0.21
C GLU A 209 -1.24 -17.80 0.33
N GLN A 210 -1.69 -16.54 0.13
CA GLN A 210 -1.06 -15.35 0.73
C GLN A 210 -1.33 -15.31 2.25
N VAL A 211 -2.51 -15.72 2.68
CA VAL A 211 -2.84 -15.84 4.10
C VAL A 211 -2.02 -16.94 4.76
N GLU A 212 -1.89 -18.10 4.12
CA GLU A 212 -1.01 -19.18 4.60
C GLU A 212 0.46 -18.74 4.69
N TRP A 213 0.94 -17.94 3.71
CA TRP A 213 2.28 -17.35 3.74
C TRP A 213 2.44 -16.40 4.93
N PHE A 214 1.52 -15.47 5.12
CA PHE A 214 1.50 -14.59 6.28
C PHE A 214 1.53 -15.38 7.60
N GLU A 215 0.70 -16.42 7.74
CA GLU A 215 0.63 -17.24 8.96
C GLU A 215 1.97 -17.92 9.27
N LYS A 216 2.67 -18.41 8.26
CA LYS A 216 3.98 -19.05 8.43
C LYS A 216 5.05 -18.05 8.82
N GLU A 217 5.10 -16.89 8.16
CA GLU A 217 6.02 -15.81 8.53
C GLU A 217 5.78 -15.35 9.97
N ARG A 218 4.51 -15.20 10.38
CA ARG A 218 4.17 -14.84 11.76
C ARG A 218 4.56 -15.89 12.79
N GLN A 219 4.57 -17.18 12.43
CA GLN A 219 5.07 -18.23 13.32
C GLN A 219 6.56 -18.09 13.61
N LEU A 220 7.35 -17.70 12.60
CA LEU A 220 8.80 -17.48 12.75
C LEU A 220 9.11 -16.27 13.66
N GLN A 221 8.22 -15.29 13.71
CA GLN A 221 8.38 -14.01 14.41
C GLN A 221 7.26 -13.76 15.43
N SER A 222 6.79 -14.81 16.11
CA SER A 222 5.58 -14.77 16.98
C SER A 222 5.64 -13.75 18.11
N GLY A 223 6.83 -13.32 18.52
CA GLY A 223 7.05 -12.30 19.56
C GLY A 223 6.93 -10.85 19.06
N SER A 224 6.89 -10.63 17.76
CA SER A 224 6.80 -9.28 17.17
C SER A 224 5.33 -8.86 16.95
N ASN A 225 5.11 -7.58 16.70
CA ASN A 225 3.84 -7.05 16.20
C ASN A 225 3.89 -6.91 14.67
N ALA A 226 2.73 -6.72 14.02
CA ALA A 226 2.66 -6.56 12.59
C ALA A 226 1.72 -5.42 12.17
N ILE A 227 2.08 -4.77 11.07
CA ILE A 227 1.23 -3.88 10.28
C ILE A 227 1.23 -4.43 8.85
N ALA A 228 0.09 -4.37 8.17
CA ALA A 228 -0.01 -4.78 6.78
C ALA A 228 -0.44 -3.62 5.89
N TYR A 229 0.08 -3.62 4.66
CA TYR A 229 -0.31 -2.70 3.60
C TYR A 229 -0.74 -3.51 2.38
N TYR A 230 -1.83 -3.11 1.77
CA TYR A 230 -2.33 -3.64 0.49
C TYR A 230 -3.18 -2.58 -0.21
N HIS A 231 -3.59 -2.83 -1.45
CA HIS A 231 -4.30 -1.79 -2.21
C HIS A 231 -5.81 -1.91 -2.10
N ILE A 232 -6.40 -3.02 -2.56
CA ILE A 232 -7.86 -3.22 -2.63
C ILE A 232 -8.41 -3.60 -1.26
N PRO A 233 -9.37 -2.84 -0.70
CA PRO A 233 -10.03 -3.18 0.55
C PRO A 233 -10.66 -4.57 0.52
N GLN A 234 -10.59 -5.28 1.63
CA GLN A 234 -11.22 -6.59 1.79
C GLN A 234 -12.67 -6.44 2.31
N GLN A 235 -13.48 -7.47 2.19
CA GLN A 235 -14.87 -7.45 2.67
C GLN A 235 -15.01 -7.13 4.16
N ASP A 236 -13.95 -7.34 4.95
CA ASP A 236 -13.91 -6.95 6.36
C ASP A 236 -14.23 -5.45 6.56
N ASN A 237 -13.85 -4.59 5.62
CA ASN A 237 -14.18 -3.17 5.68
C ASN A 237 -15.69 -2.93 5.61
N GLN A 238 -16.40 -3.64 4.73
CA GLN A 238 -17.86 -3.53 4.63
C GLN A 238 -18.55 -4.13 5.87
N VAL A 239 -18.04 -5.23 6.41
CA VAL A 239 -18.54 -5.85 7.64
C VAL A 239 -18.37 -4.90 8.82
N ALA A 240 -17.17 -4.37 9.02
CA ALA A 240 -16.90 -3.42 10.10
C ALA A 240 -17.72 -2.14 9.96
N TRP A 241 -17.88 -1.62 8.72
CA TRP A 241 -18.75 -0.48 8.46
C TRP A 241 -20.20 -0.74 8.88
N THR A 242 -20.75 -1.89 8.51
CA THR A 242 -22.12 -2.28 8.87
C THR A 242 -22.28 -2.34 10.39
N LEU A 243 -21.35 -2.97 11.10
CA LEU A 243 -21.36 -3.04 12.56
C LEU A 243 -21.31 -1.66 13.23
N VAL A 244 -20.51 -0.73 12.71
CA VAL A 244 -20.46 0.66 13.20
C VAL A 244 -21.81 1.37 12.97
N GLN A 245 -22.44 1.17 11.81
CA GLN A 245 -23.74 1.83 11.49
C GLN A 245 -24.91 1.26 12.32
N GLU A 246 -24.86 -0.01 12.68
CA GLU A 246 -25.89 -0.69 13.51
C GLU A 246 -25.81 -0.35 15.00
N GLY A 247 -24.92 0.56 15.38
CA GLY A 247 -24.81 1.04 16.76
C GLY A 247 -23.82 0.27 17.63
N GLY A 248 -22.85 -0.38 17.00
CA GLY A 248 -21.66 -0.89 17.68
C GLY A 248 -20.83 0.25 18.28
N ALA A 249 -21.35 0.89 19.30
CA ALA A 249 -20.78 2.05 19.97
C ALA A 249 -19.39 1.79 20.61
N THR A 250 -18.85 0.60 20.48
CA THR A 250 -17.53 0.20 20.97
C THR A 250 -16.42 0.41 19.97
N PHE A 251 -16.74 0.64 18.70
CA PHE A 251 -15.73 0.83 17.68
C PHE A 251 -15.30 2.30 17.63
N LYS A 252 -14.03 2.57 17.94
CA LYS A 252 -13.44 3.85 17.59
C LYS A 252 -13.37 3.93 16.08
N ASN A 253 -13.96 4.96 15.50
CA ASN A 253 -13.87 5.17 14.07
C ASN A 253 -13.82 6.66 13.72
N LYS A 254 -13.14 6.96 12.62
CA LYS A 254 -13.18 8.25 11.92
C LYS A 254 -13.48 7.97 10.48
N PHE A 255 -14.24 8.81 9.83
CA PHE A 255 -14.57 8.55 8.45
C PHE A 255 -15.02 9.75 7.63
N PHE A 256 -14.63 9.73 6.37
CA PHE A 256 -15.36 10.29 5.25
C PHE A 256 -15.66 9.15 4.29
N LYS A 257 -16.92 8.78 4.10
CA LYS A 257 -17.32 7.71 3.19
C LYS A 257 -18.36 8.24 2.22
N LEU A 258 -17.89 8.75 1.09
CA LEU A 258 -18.70 9.35 0.04
C LEU A 258 -18.84 8.44 -1.20
N GLU A 259 -18.24 7.26 -1.16
CA GLU A 259 -18.38 6.20 -2.17
C GLU A 259 -18.26 4.81 -1.54
N GLY A 260 -18.39 3.75 -2.31
CA GLY A 260 -18.13 2.36 -1.86
C GLY A 260 -16.66 2.13 -1.55
N PHE A 261 -16.34 1.08 -0.81
CA PHE A 261 -14.94 0.70 -0.52
C PHE A 261 -14.21 0.14 -1.74
N GLY A 262 -14.95 -0.28 -2.77
CA GLY A 262 -14.36 -0.95 -3.93
C GLY A 262 -13.83 -2.35 -3.61
N ASP A 263 -14.34 -2.98 -2.57
CA ASP A 263 -14.05 -4.36 -2.23
C ASP A 263 -14.66 -5.36 -3.22
N ALA A 264 -14.27 -6.62 -3.13
CA ALA A 264 -14.77 -7.66 -4.01
C ALA A 264 -16.29 -7.83 -3.87
N ASP A 265 -17.01 -7.70 -4.99
CA ASP A 265 -18.49 -7.66 -5.03
C ASP A 265 -19.16 -9.01 -4.71
N LYS A 266 -18.39 -10.11 -4.69
CA LYS A 266 -18.96 -11.45 -4.55
C LYS A 266 -18.62 -12.08 -3.21
N PRO A 267 -19.60 -12.68 -2.51
CA PRO A 267 -19.36 -13.33 -1.22
C PRO A 267 -18.30 -14.43 -1.22
N GLU A 268 -18.10 -15.10 -2.36
CA GLU A 268 -17.07 -16.12 -2.54
C GLU A 268 -15.64 -15.56 -2.60
N TYR A 269 -15.48 -14.25 -2.78
CA TYR A 269 -14.19 -13.54 -2.82
C TYR A 269 -13.82 -12.95 -1.48
N LYS A 270 -14.09 -13.69 -0.44
CA LYS A 270 -13.80 -13.30 0.95
C LYS A 270 -12.41 -13.78 1.36
N SER A 271 -11.56 -12.83 1.73
CA SER A 271 -10.29 -13.13 2.40
C SER A 271 -10.53 -13.41 3.89
N ARG A 272 -9.76 -14.31 4.47
CA ARG A 272 -9.68 -14.49 5.92
C ARG A 272 -8.46 -13.80 6.55
N PHE A 273 -7.82 -12.89 5.82
CA PHE A 273 -6.56 -12.26 6.24
C PHE A 273 -6.68 -11.55 7.58
N ILE A 274 -7.67 -10.69 7.74
CA ILE A 274 -7.91 -9.95 9.00
C ILE A 274 -8.25 -10.90 10.15
N GLU A 275 -9.11 -11.88 9.94
CA GLU A 275 -9.43 -12.90 10.95
C GLU A 275 -8.20 -13.69 11.39
N SER A 276 -7.34 -14.06 10.43
CA SER A 276 -6.05 -14.70 10.74
C SER A 276 -5.13 -13.76 11.53
N GLY A 277 -5.12 -12.49 11.16
CA GLY A 277 -4.31 -11.44 11.79
C GLY A 277 -4.66 -11.19 13.26
N LYS A 278 -5.96 -11.22 13.62
CA LYS A 278 -6.44 -11.02 15.01
C LYS A 278 -5.75 -11.94 16.02
N THR A 279 -5.42 -13.14 15.62
CA THR A 279 -4.76 -14.14 16.49
C THR A 279 -3.24 -14.17 16.37
N ARG A 280 -2.65 -13.30 15.52
CA ARG A 280 -1.21 -13.30 15.18
C ARG A 280 -0.54 -11.94 15.35
N ASN A 281 -1.02 -11.13 16.28
CA ASN A 281 -0.48 -9.81 16.58
C ASN A 281 -0.44 -8.84 15.38
N LEU A 282 -1.37 -8.98 14.42
CA LEU A 282 -1.62 -7.92 13.45
C LEU A 282 -2.29 -6.76 14.18
N LYS A 283 -1.63 -5.62 14.23
CA LYS A 283 -2.12 -4.42 14.92
C LYS A 283 -2.92 -3.51 13.99
N ALA A 284 -2.52 -3.46 12.72
CA ALA A 284 -3.21 -2.66 11.74
C ALA A 284 -3.09 -3.22 10.32
N ALA A 285 -4.04 -2.83 9.47
CA ALA A 285 -4.02 -3.06 8.04
C ALA A 285 -4.47 -1.78 7.32
N PHE A 286 -3.63 -1.25 6.45
CA PHE A 286 -3.86 -0.01 5.71
C PHE A 286 -3.92 -0.26 4.21
N MET A 287 -4.83 0.44 3.53
CA MET A 287 -5.11 0.23 2.12
C MET A 287 -5.37 1.54 1.38
N GLY A 288 -5.52 1.48 0.06
CA GLY A 288 -5.88 2.60 -0.82
C GLY A 288 -7.17 2.35 -1.58
N HIS A 289 -7.15 2.61 -2.89
CA HIS A 289 -8.16 2.27 -3.88
C HIS A 289 -9.41 3.15 -3.91
N ALA A 290 -10.01 3.47 -2.77
CA ALA A 290 -11.21 4.29 -2.71
C ALA A 290 -10.83 5.77 -2.53
N HIS A 291 -11.11 6.61 -3.54
CA HIS A 291 -10.62 7.98 -3.59
C HIS A 291 -11.42 8.95 -2.69
N ASN A 292 -12.71 8.68 -2.49
CA ASN A 292 -13.61 9.48 -1.67
C ASN A 292 -13.97 8.79 -0.35
N VAL A 293 -13.05 7.96 0.13
CA VAL A 293 -13.17 7.30 1.43
C VAL A 293 -11.87 7.51 2.20
N ASP A 294 -12.03 8.06 3.38
CA ASP A 294 -11.02 8.07 4.43
C ASP A 294 -11.69 7.50 5.67
N TRP A 295 -11.34 6.29 6.04
CA TRP A 295 -11.99 5.57 7.11
C TRP A 295 -11.00 4.72 7.89
N THR A 296 -11.06 4.86 9.19
CA THR A 296 -10.26 4.08 10.13
C THR A 296 -11.16 3.58 11.25
N VAL A 297 -11.05 2.31 11.58
CA VAL A 297 -11.83 1.66 12.63
C VAL A 297 -10.99 0.64 13.39
N ASP A 298 -11.19 0.55 14.70
CA ASP A 298 -10.72 -0.60 15.49
C ASP A 298 -11.71 -1.75 15.30
N TYR A 299 -11.30 -2.78 14.59
CA TYR A 299 -12.11 -3.97 14.30
C TYR A 299 -11.58 -5.16 15.08
N ASP A 300 -12.12 -5.37 16.29
CA ASP A 300 -11.74 -6.44 17.20
C ASP A 300 -10.23 -6.50 17.50
N GLY A 301 -9.62 -5.33 17.71
CA GLY A 301 -8.21 -5.20 18.07
C GLY A 301 -7.25 -5.13 16.88
N VAL A 302 -7.77 -5.12 15.64
CA VAL A 302 -7.02 -4.76 14.44
C VAL A 302 -7.55 -3.43 13.90
N VAL A 303 -6.67 -2.43 13.78
CA VAL A 303 -7.02 -1.17 13.14
C VAL A 303 -7.08 -1.37 11.64
N ILE A 304 -8.24 -1.16 11.03
CA ILE A 304 -8.41 -1.19 9.57
C ILE A 304 -8.58 0.24 9.10
N GLY A 305 -7.75 0.66 8.14
CA GLY A 305 -7.78 2.04 7.65
C GLY A 305 -7.60 2.16 6.15
N LEU A 306 -8.47 2.96 5.50
CA LEU A 306 -8.18 3.47 4.17
C LEU A 306 -7.32 4.72 4.32
N GLY A 307 -6.18 4.74 3.61
CA GLY A 307 -5.30 5.90 3.54
C GLY A 307 -5.93 7.04 2.75
N VAL A 308 -5.55 8.25 3.08
CA VAL A 308 -5.93 9.42 2.31
C VAL A 308 -5.32 9.32 0.91
N LYS A 309 -6.15 9.43 -0.13
CA LYS A 309 -5.66 9.51 -1.52
C LYS A 309 -4.57 10.57 -1.63
N THR A 310 -3.47 10.24 -2.29
CA THR A 310 -2.35 11.18 -2.36
C THR A 310 -2.32 12.00 -3.64
N GLY A 311 -2.50 11.36 -4.80
CA GLY A 311 -2.32 12.05 -6.08
C GLY A 311 -3.45 13.02 -6.42
N PRO A 312 -3.16 14.17 -7.05
CA PRO A 312 -4.18 15.15 -7.45
C PRO A 312 -4.99 14.72 -8.67
N GLU A 313 -4.59 13.63 -9.30
CA GLU A 313 -5.18 13.13 -10.53
C GLU A 313 -6.50 12.37 -10.28
N LEU A 314 -7.34 12.29 -11.31
CA LEU A 314 -8.68 11.72 -11.26
C LEU A 314 -9.62 12.57 -10.36
N TYR A 315 -10.31 11.94 -9.43
CA TYR A 315 -11.30 12.59 -8.58
C TYR A 315 -10.97 12.41 -7.10
N PHE A 316 -11.39 13.36 -6.30
CA PHE A 316 -11.39 13.34 -4.84
C PHE A 316 -12.49 14.25 -4.32
N ALA A 317 -12.94 14.03 -3.09
CA ALA A 317 -14.02 14.82 -2.51
C ALA A 317 -13.50 16.17 -1.97
N HIS A 318 -14.37 17.18 -2.07
CA HIS A 318 -14.16 18.49 -1.45
C HIS A 318 -15.03 18.56 -0.21
N ILE A 319 -14.41 18.73 0.93
CA ILE A 319 -15.08 18.77 2.22
C ILE A 319 -15.39 20.20 2.60
N ASP A 320 -16.66 20.47 2.88
CA ASP A 320 -17.14 21.77 3.37
C ASP A 320 -17.77 21.58 4.76
N PRO A 321 -17.17 22.12 5.83
CA PRO A 321 -17.71 22.02 7.19
C PRO A 321 -19.13 22.60 7.33
N ASN A 322 -19.53 23.49 6.42
CA ASN A 322 -20.85 24.09 6.39
C ASN A 322 -21.84 23.36 5.45
N SER A 323 -21.45 22.22 4.91
CA SER A 323 -22.31 21.45 4.02
C SER A 323 -23.58 20.98 4.72
N THR A 324 -24.67 20.96 3.97
CA THR A 324 -25.94 20.33 4.38
C THR A 324 -26.02 18.86 4.02
N ASP A 325 -25.03 18.32 3.29
CA ASP A 325 -24.91 16.90 2.98
C ASP A 325 -24.71 16.10 4.27
N LYS A 326 -25.51 15.03 4.43
CA LYS A 326 -25.55 14.26 5.68
C LYS A 326 -24.29 13.44 5.93
N ASP A 327 -23.73 12.86 4.87
CA ASP A 327 -22.55 12.00 4.99
C ASP A 327 -21.30 12.84 5.22
N MET A 328 -21.20 13.99 4.55
CA MET A 328 -20.13 14.97 4.77
C MET A 328 -20.17 15.52 6.19
N LYS A 329 -21.37 15.93 6.67
CA LYS A 329 -21.53 16.42 8.03
C LYS A 329 -21.15 15.38 9.07
N LYS A 330 -21.61 14.13 8.89
CA LYS A 330 -21.30 13.03 9.81
C LYS A 330 -19.80 12.70 9.82
N GLY A 331 -19.14 12.78 8.65
CA GLY A 331 -17.68 12.66 8.55
C GLY A 331 -16.97 13.79 9.30
N MET A 332 -17.40 15.03 9.13
CA MET A 332 -16.84 16.17 9.88
C MET A 332 -17.01 16.03 11.39
N ASP A 333 -18.19 15.60 11.84
CA ASP A 333 -18.43 15.34 13.27
C ASP A 333 -17.47 14.26 13.78
N SER A 334 -17.32 13.16 13.06
CA SER A 334 -16.40 12.06 13.41
C SER A 334 -14.95 12.52 13.50
N VAL A 335 -14.48 13.35 12.58
CA VAL A 335 -13.11 13.89 12.61
C VAL A 335 -12.94 14.87 13.76
N ASN A 336 -13.89 15.79 13.94
CA ASN A 336 -13.82 16.80 15.01
C ASN A 336 -13.84 16.18 16.41
N ASP A 337 -14.57 15.07 16.60
CA ASP A 337 -14.61 14.33 17.88
C ASP A 337 -13.22 13.77 18.26
N SER A 338 -12.32 13.64 17.31
CA SER A 338 -10.96 13.15 17.53
C SER A 338 -9.94 14.24 17.82
N LEU A 339 -10.32 15.51 17.63
CA LEU A 339 -9.43 16.64 17.90
C LEU A 339 -9.41 16.97 19.41
N PRO A 340 -8.38 17.67 19.88
CA PRO A 340 -8.34 18.17 21.26
C PRO A 340 -9.59 19.02 21.57
N VAL A 341 -10.04 18.98 22.82
CA VAL A 341 -11.21 19.73 23.28
C VAL A 341 -11.15 21.20 22.89
N GLY A 342 -12.20 21.67 22.22
CA GLY A 342 -12.30 23.06 21.73
C GLY A 342 -11.62 23.32 20.39
N LYS A 343 -11.04 22.32 19.75
CA LYS A 343 -10.55 22.39 18.37
C LYS A 343 -11.57 21.79 17.42
N LYS A 344 -11.72 22.42 16.25
CA LYS A 344 -12.56 21.93 15.14
C LYS A 344 -11.89 22.30 13.82
N ILE A 345 -12.15 21.51 12.80
CA ILE A 345 -11.85 21.92 11.42
C ILE A 345 -12.98 22.83 10.98
N GLU A 346 -12.68 24.10 10.76
CA GLU A 346 -13.65 25.12 10.35
C GLU A 346 -13.45 25.53 8.88
N GLU A 347 -12.33 25.15 8.29
CA GLU A 347 -11.96 25.48 6.91
C GLU A 347 -12.32 24.34 5.95
N LYS A 348 -12.53 24.72 4.69
CA LYS A 348 -12.72 23.74 3.60
C LYS A 348 -11.40 23.06 3.30
N PHE A 349 -11.46 21.78 2.98
CA PHE A 349 -10.30 21.03 2.53
C PHE A 349 -10.67 19.97 1.49
N ASP A 350 -9.67 19.46 0.82
CA ASP A 350 -9.81 18.38 -0.13
C ASP A 350 -9.44 17.04 0.54
N LEU A 351 -10.20 15.99 0.26
CA LEU A 351 -9.91 14.63 0.77
C LEU A 351 -8.75 14.02 -0.04
N ILE A 352 -7.60 14.65 0.08
CA ILE A 352 -6.35 14.32 -0.60
C ILE A 352 -5.18 14.70 0.30
N GLY A 353 -4.14 13.88 0.35
CA GLY A 353 -2.98 14.14 1.21
C GLY A 353 -2.13 12.91 1.45
N ALA A 354 -1.97 12.53 2.71
CA ALA A 354 -1.18 11.37 3.11
C ALA A 354 -1.62 10.84 4.48
N SER A 355 -1.19 9.63 4.81
CA SER A 355 -1.32 9.08 6.15
C SER A 355 0.06 8.84 6.75
N LEU A 356 0.24 9.15 8.01
CA LEU A 356 1.47 8.91 8.77
C LEU A 356 1.20 7.89 9.86
N VAL A 357 1.93 6.79 9.84
CA VAL A 357 1.95 5.79 10.91
C VAL A 357 3.27 5.91 11.65
N THR A 358 3.20 6.21 12.95
CA THR A 358 4.38 6.27 13.81
C THR A 358 4.37 5.08 14.76
N ILE A 359 5.30 4.15 14.61
CA ILE A 359 5.55 3.09 15.57
C ILE A 359 6.27 3.71 16.76
N THR A 360 5.51 4.01 17.82
CA THR A 360 6.01 4.78 18.98
C THR A 360 6.97 4.00 19.85
N ASP A 361 6.71 2.69 19.97
CA ASP A 361 7.56 1.76 20.71
C ASP A 361 7.35 0.31 20.22
N ALA A 362 7.96 -0.66 20.85
CA ALA A 362 7.87 -2.07 20.46
C ALA A 362 6.44 -2.66 20.48
N ASN A 363 5.45 -1.96 21.06
CA ASN A 363 4.09 -2.47 21.22
C ASN A 363 3.00 -1.56 20.66
N ASN A 364 3.29 -0.29 20.43
CA ASN A 364 2.31 0.73 20.13
C ASN A 364 2.63 1.48 18.84
N PHE A 365 1.57 1.97 18.21
CA PHE A 365 1.68 2.88 17.06
C PHE A 365 0.59 3.95 17.14
N GLU A 366 0.80 5.03 16.41
CA GLU A 366 -0.15 6.12 16.20
C GLU A 366 -0.41 6.29 14.70
N LEU A 367 -1.58 6.78 14.35
CA LEU A 367 -1.97 7.10 12.97
C LEU A 367 -2.42 8.55 12.91
N GLU A 368 -1.94 9.28 11.92
CA GLU A 368 -2.34 10.65 11.63
C GLU A 368 -2.65 10.81 10.14
N HIS A 369 -3.62 11.65 9.80
CA HIS A 369 -3.98 11.97 8.42
C HIS A 369 -3.74 13.44 8.13
N LEU A 370 -3.08 13.71 7.02
CA LEU A 370 -2.81 15.03 6.47
C LEU A 370 -3.78 15.29 5.31
N TYR A 371 -4.48 16.40 5.33
CA TYR A 371 -5.32 16.83 4.22
C TYR A 371 -4.77 18.12 3.60
N TYR A 372 -4.94 18.25 2.30
CA TYR A 372 -4.41 19.35 1.53
C TYR A 372 -5.52 20.11 0.80
N ASN A 373 -5.46 21.43 0.75
CA ASN A 373 -6.39 22.25 0.01
C ASN A 373 -5.76 22.71 -1.32
N ILE A 374 -6.17 22.10 -2.43
CA ILE A 374 -5.66 22.42 -3.77
C ILE A 374 -6.44 23.59 -4.40
N ARG A 375 -7.76 23.69 -4.11
CA ARG A 375 -8.68 24.56 -4.85
C ARG A 375 -8.46 26.04 -4.67
N GLU A 376 -8.05 26.48 -3.52
CA GLU A 376 -8.01 27.89 -3.19
C GLU A 376 -6.63 28.53 -3.43
N GLY A 377 -5.69 27.80 -4.03
CA GLY A 377 -4.32 28.27 -4.17
C GLY A 377 -3.63 28.50 -2.82
N ALA A 378 -4.33 28.23 -1.74
CA ALA A 378 -3.79 28.19 -0.41
C ALA A 378 -2.81 27.02 -0.35
N ASN A 379 -1.56 27.30 -0.05
CA ASN A 379 -0.55 26.28 0.15
C ASN A 379 -0.67 25.65 1.55
N ASP A 380 -1.87 25.64 2.10
CA ASP A 380 -2.10 25.33 3.50
C ASP A 380 -2.64 23.91 3.62
N PHE A 381 -1.98 23.13 4.46
CA PHE A 381 -2.43 21.83 4.87
C PHE A 381 -3.40 21.99 6.04
N VAL A 382 -4.53 21.31 5.96
CA VAL A 382 -5.37 21.09 7.11
C VAL A 382 -4.66 20.05 7.98
N ARG A 383 -4.44 20.39 9.21
CA ARG A 383 -3.57 19.74 10.17
C ARG A 383 -3.81 18.25 10.30
N TRP A 384 -2.75 17.57 10.65
CA TRP A 384 -2.75 16.17 11.01
C TRP A 384 -3.83 15.83 12.04
N VAL A 385 -4.76 15.00 11.62
CA VAL A 385 -5.84 14.51 12.46
C VAL A 385 -5.38 13.21 13.09
N LYS A 386 -5.15 13.22 14.39
CA LYS A 386 -4.71 12.04 15.14
C LYS A 386 -5.87 11.07 15.36
N TRP A 387 -5.61 9.82 15.12
CA TRP A 387 -6.53 8.71 15.40
C TRP A 387 -6.20 8.05 16.72
#